data_9ffcb629d48b7f8fe175d72ae58f733d
#
_entry.id   9ffcb629d48b7f8fe175d72ae58f733d
#
_cell.length_a   1.000
_cell.length_b   1.000
_cell.length_c   1.000
_cell.angle_alpha   90.00
_cell.angle_beta   90.00
_cell.angle_gamma   90.00
#
_symmetry.space_group_name_H-M   'P 1'
#
loop_
_entity.id
_entity.type
_entity.pdbx_description
1 polymer ?
#
loop_
_entity_poly.entity_id
_entity_poly.type
_entity_poly.pdbx_seq_one_letter_code
_entity_poly.pdbx_strand_id
1 'polypeptide(L)'
;MKRKHQNIIGNLREQSRNAVVALALVALGACATNTNPPSSQATPSGAARFDAADANHDGKLSRDEASDFLVNEIFDSRDANHDGRMTMQEWTGGDSSRAADFKKRDANHDGVVTKQEAIAYGRAHGIVNEIMKEADTNHDGYLQRSEVTAYYASREGSVR
;
A
#
# COMPACT_ATOMS: atom_id res chain seq x y z
N MET A 1 -1.28 26.69 4.77
CA MET A 1 -1.63 25.32 5.15
C MET A 1 -1.50 24.26 4.05
N LYS A 2 -1.04 24.61 2.82
CA LYS A 2 -0.95 23.68 1.65
C LYS A 2 0.31 22.77 1.62
N ARG A 3 1.31 22.98 2.47
CA ARG A 3 2.60 22.24 2.40
C ARG A 3 2.64 20.90 3.18
N LYS A 4 1.69 20.61 4.07
CA LYS A 4 1.70 19.36 4.85
C LYS A 4 1.16 18.14 4.10
N HIS A 5 0.32 18.34 3.08
CA HIS A 5 -0.28 17.22 2.33
C HIS A 5 0.66 16.64 1.26
N GLN A 6 1.54 17.46 0.69
CA GLN A 6 2.51 17.00 -0.31
C GLN A 6 3.56 16.02 0.24
N ASN A 7 3.87 16.09 1.55
CA ASN A 7 4.86 15.19 2.16
C ASN A 7 4.35 13.75 2.36
N ILE A 8 3.05 13.53 2.47
CA ILE A 8 2.51 12.17 2.66
C ILE A 8 2.61 11.38 1.34
N ILE A 9 2.33 12.02 0.23
CA ILE A 9 2.37 11.40 -1.10
C ILE A 9 3.82 11.31 -1.62
N GLY A 10 4.66 12.29 -1.31
CA GLY A 10 6.08 12.27 -1.62
C GLY A 10 6.81 11.11 -0.95
N ASN A 11 6.49 10.82 0.30
CA ASN A 11 7.07 9.71 1.06
C ASN A 11 6.57 8.33 0.58
N LEU A 12 5.32 8.22 0.12
CA LEU A 12 4.82 7.00 -0.52
C LEU A 12 5.56 6.71 -1.85
N ARG A 13 5.95 7.77 -2.57
CA ARG A 13 6.67 7.68 -3.84
C ARG A 13 8.13 7.26 -3.65
N GLU A 14 8.75 7.63 -2.54
CA GLU A 14 10.16 7.36 -2.27
C GLU A 14 10.37 5.99 -1.62
N GLN A 15 9.40 5.50 -0.86
CA GLN A 15 9.52 4.22 -0.16
C GLN A 15 9.25 2.99 -1.04
N SER A 16 8.46 3.11 -2.09
CA SER A 16 8.37 2.04 -3.10
C SER A 16 9.68 1.86 -3.89
N ARG A 17 10.59 2.86 -3.86
CA ARG A 17 11.90 2.79 -4.53
C ARG A 17 12.98 2.10 -3.71
N ASN A 18 12.86 2.04 -2.38
CA ASN A 18 13.88 1.51 -1.47
C ASN A 18 13.62 0.08 -0.99
N ALA A 19 12.47 -0.50 -1.29
CA ALA A 19 12.13 -1.88 -0.92
C ALA A 19 12.72 -2.95 -1.87
N VAL A 20 13.46 -2.55 -2.90
CA VAL A 20 13.98 -3.47 -3.94
C VAL A 20 15.49 -3.73 -3.82
N VAL A 21 16.19 -3.17 -2.84
CA VAL A 21 17.65 -3.39 -2.72
C VAL A 21 17.98 -3.88 -1.33
N ALA A 22 17.99 -5.17 -1.13
CA ALA A 22 18.96 -5.94 -0.36
C ALA A 22 18.56 -7.41 -0.25
N LEU A 23 19.00 -8.24 -1.16
CA LEU A 23 19.39 -9.62 -0.83
C LEU A 23 20.50 -10.05 -1.78
N ALA A 24 21.73 -9.92 -1.31
CA ALA A 24 22.91 -10.52 -1.92
C ALA A 24 23.49 -11.57 -0.99
N LEU A 25 23.57 -12.80 -1.50
CA LEU A 25 24.61 -13.81 -1.32
C LEU A 25 24.85 -14.44 0.05
N VAL A 26 24.44 -15.68 0.18
CA VAL A 26 25.39 -16.76 0.56
C VAL A 26 25.08 -18.02 -0.26
N ALA A 27 26.04 -18.44 -1.06
CA ALA A 27 26.08 -19.70 -1.76
C ALA A 27 26.74 -20.77 -0.88
N LEU A 28 26.24 -22.01 -0.94
CA LEU A 28 26.96 -23.25 -1.19
C LEU A 28 26.16 -24.46 -0.68
N GLY A 29 25.88 -25.38 -1.58
CA GLY A 29 25.39 -26.71 -1.24
C GLY A 29 24.51 -27.33 -2.30
N ALA A 30 25.10 -28.08 -3.21
CA ALA A 30 24.45 -28.80 -4.31
C ALA A 30 23.49 -29.89 -3.85
N CYS A 31 22.34 -30.03 -4.51
CA CYS A 31 21.88 -31.21 -5.24
C CYS A 31 20.48 -31.01 -5.83
N ALA A 32 20.42 -31.07 -7.13
CA ALA A 32 19.41 -31.63 -8.03
C ALA A 32 17.96 -31.14 -7.99
N THR A 33 17.59 -30.46 -9.09
CA THR A 33 16.36 -30.58 -9.89
C THR A 33 15.03 -30.18 -9.24
N ASN A 34 14.76 -28.92 -9.34
CA ASN A 34 13.51 -28.43 -9.95
C ASN A 34 13.71 -26.98 -10.39
N THR A 35 13.89 -26.80 -11.71
CA THR A 35 14.03 -25.50 -12.33
C THR A 35 12.68 -24.85 -12.49
N ASN A 36 12.15 -24.28 -11.40
CA ASN A 36 11.31 -23.11 -11.52
C ASN A 36 12.21 -21.91 -11.25
N PRO A 37 12.39 -20.98 -12.21
CA PRO A 37 13.04 -19.72 -11.91
C PRO A 37 12.25 -19.05 -10.77
N PRO A 38 12.92 -18.32 -9.85
CA PRO A 38 12.18 -17.51 -8.89
C PRO A 38 11.28 -16.60 -9.73
N SER A 39 9.99 -16.79 -9.61
CA SER A 39 9.03 -15.88 -10.19
C SER A 39 9.40 -14.50 -9.64
N SER A 40 9.99 -13.65 -10.49
CA SER A 40 10.01 -12.22 -10.26
C SER A 40 8.59 -11.88 -9.84
N GLN A 41 8.41 -11.44 -8.61
CA GLN A 41 7.12 -10.97 -8.13
C GLN A 41 6.82 -9.73 -8.96
N ALA A 42 6.17 -9.94 -10.10
CA ALA A 42 5.66 -8.89 -10.92
C ALA A 42 4.66 -8.12 -10.05
N THR A 43 4.86 -6.82 -9.91
CA THR A 43 3.87 -5.97 -9.25
C THR A 43 2.51 -6.26 -9.85
N PRO A 44 1.47 -6.52 -9.03
CA PRO A 44 0.14 -6.83 -9.55
C PRO A 44 -0.32 -5.75 -10.52
N SER A 45 -0.84 -6.14 -11.68
CA SER A 45 -1.39 -5.18 -12.64
C SER A 45 -2.56 -4.40 -12.02
N GLY A 46 -2.86 -3.23 -12.56
CA GLY A 46 -4.01 -2.45 -12.12
C GLY A 46 -5.33 -3.24 -12.12
N ALA A 47 -5.49 -4.17 -13.08
CA ALA A 47 -6.65 -5.06 -13.14
C ALA A 47 -6.69 -6.04 -11.95
N ALA A 48 -5.56 -6.67 -11.60
CA ALA A 48 -5.49 -7.57 -10.47
C ALA A 48 -5.71 -6.85 -9.13
N ARG A 49 -5.26 -5.60 -9.03
CA ARG A 49 -5.51 -4.75 -7.87
C ARG A 49 -6.98 -4.38 -7.74
N PHE A 50 -7.64 -4.10 -8.87
CA PHE A 50 -9.08 -3.87 -8.90
C PHE A 50 -9.85 -5.08 -8.38
N ASP A 51 -9.56 -6.28 -8.90
CA ASP A 51 -10.24 -7.51 -8.48
C ASP A 51 -10.05 -7.82 -6.98
N ALA A 52 -8.89 -7.50 -6.43
CA ALA A 52 -8.61 -7.66 -5.01
C ALA A 52 -9.32 -6.62 -4.13
N ALA A 53 -9.62 -5.45 -4.68
CA ALA A 53 -10.26 -4.35 -3.97
C ALA A 53 -11.80 -4.41 -4.02
N ASP A 54 -12.37 -4.95 -5.10
CA ASP A 54 -13.82 -5.10 -5.31
C ASP A 54 -14.37 -6.23 -4.43
N ALA A 55 -14.61 -5.91 -3.17
CA ALA A 55 -14.99 -6.89 -2.16
C ALA A 55 -16.44 -7.40 -2.32
N ASN A 56 -17.32 -6.58 -2.88
CA ASN A 56 -18.72 -6.91 -3.09
C ASN A 56 -19.00 -7.45 -4.51
N HIS A 57 -17.97 -7.42 -5.40
CA HIS A 57 -18.02 -7.88 -6.79
C HIS A 57 -19.09 -7.19 -7.64
N ASP A 58 -19.32 -5.88 -7.41
CA ASP A 58 -20.27 -5.09 -8.19
C ASP A 58 -19.66 -4.45 -9.45
N GLY A 59 -18.35 -4.67 -9.67
CA GLY A 59 -17.61 -4.20 -10.85
C GLY A 59 -17.13 -2.75 -10.75
N LYS A 60 -17.19 -2.15 -9.57
CA LYS A 60 -16.69 -0.80 -9.28
C LYS A 60 -16.20 -0.72 -7.84
N LEU A 61 -15.26 0.15 -7.56
CA LEU A 61 -14.80 0.39 -6.20
C LEU A 61 -15.50 1.62 -5.62
N SER A 62 -16.20 1.41 -4.54
CA SER A 62 -16.63 2.50 -3.67
C SER A 62 -15.42 3.16 -3.00
N ARG A 63 -15.62 4.34 -2.44
CA ARG A 63 -14.58 5.04 -1.67
C ARG A 63 -14.07 4.21 -0.49
N ASP A 64 -14.95 3.46 0.17
CA ASP A 64 -14.59 2.61 1.30
C ASP A 64 -13.76 1.42 0.86
N GLU A 65 -14.14 0.71 -0.20
CA GLU A 65 -13.38 -0.40 -0.77
C GLU A 65 -12.00 0.04 -1.24
N ALA A 66 -11.92 1.15 -1.95
CA ALA A 66 -10.64 1.72 -2.38
C ALA A 66 -9.76 2.14 -1.18
N SER A 67 -10.38 2.69 -0.11
CA SER A 67 -9.68 3.06 1.11
C SER A 67 -9.14 1.83 1.85
N ASP A 68 -9.97 0.81 2.03
CA ASP A 68 -9.59 -0.41 2.73
C ASP A 68 -8.47 -1.15 2.00
N PHE A 69 -8.59 -1.26 0.68
CA PHE A 69 -7.57 -1.87 -0.14
C PHE A 69 -6.22 -1.14 -0.01
N LEU A 70 -6.22 0.19 -0.14
CA LEU A 70 -5.00 0.98 -0.01
C LEU A 70 -4.37 0.86 1.39
N VAL A 71 -5.19 0.89 2.43
CA VAL A 71 -4.71 0.73 3.81
C VAL A 71 -4.10 -0.65 4.01
N ASN A 72 -4.75 -1.70 3.49
CA ASN A 72 -4.23 -3.07 3.58
C ASN A 72 -2.89 -3.20 2.85
N GLU A 73 -2.75 -2.65 1.64
CA GLU A 73 -1.46 -2.66 0.92
C GLU A 73 -0.34 -1.95 1.73
N ILE A 74 -0.65 -0.79 2.30
CA ILE A 74 0.32 -0.05 3.13
C ILE A 74 0.67 -0.85 4.39
N PHE A 75 -0.32 -1.46 5.03
CA PHE A 75 -0.14 -2.27 6.23
C PHE A 75 0.76 -3.47 5.94
N ASP A 76 0.39 -4.28 4.94
CA ASP A 76 1.12 -5.50 4.60
C ASP A 76 2.56 -5.21 4.11
N SER A 77 2.79 -4.04 3.51
CA SER A 77 4.14 -3.62 3.12
C SER A 77 5.06 -3.24 4.28
N ARG A 78 4.49 -2.96 5.46
CA ARG A 78 5.23 -2.53 6.65
C ARG A 78 5.28 -3.57 7.75
N ASP A 79 4.29 -4.43 7.83
CA ASP A 79 4.23 -5.58 8.73
C ASP A 79 5.27 -6.60 8.29
N ALA A 80 6.50 -6.42 8.80
CA ALA A 80 7.66 -7.17 8.34
C ALA A 80 7.65 -8.63 8.78
N ASN A 81 6.99 -8.92 9.88
CA ASN A 81 6.87 -10.28 10.43
C ASN A 81 5.56 -10.96 10.04
N HIS A 82 4.64 -10.23 9.37
CA HIS A 82 3.32 -10.69 8.92
C HIS A 82 2.45 -11.28 10.04
N ASP A 83 2.54 -10.72 11.24
CA ASP A 83 1.73 -11.14 12.39
C ASP A 83 0.38 -10.41 12.49
N GLY A 84 0.11 -9.48 11.56
CA GLY A 84 -1.11 -8.68 11.52
C GLY A 84 -1.16 -7.57 12.55
N ARG A 85 -0.01 -7.23 13.15
CA ARG A 85 0.16 -6.21 14.18
C ARG A 85 1.31 -5.28 13.81
N MET A 86 1.01 -4.04 13.56
CA MET A 86 2.02 -3.04 13.24
C MET A 86 2.61 -2.46 14.51
N THR A 87 3.86 -2.76 14.80
CA THR A 87 4.60 -2.14 15.91
C THR A 87 5.12 -0.76 15.54
N MET A 88 5.48 0.04 16.55
CA MET A 88 6.14 1.34 16.33
C MET A 88 7.40 1.21 15.47
N GLN A 89 8.17 0.16 15.66
CA GLN A 89 9.42 -0.07 14.92
C GLN A 89 9.15 -0.36 13.44
N GLU A 90 8.19 -1.21 13.14
CA GLU A 90 7.77 -1.52 11.75
C GLU A 90 7.20 -0.29 11.06
N TRP A 91 6.33 0.47 11.75
CA TRP A 91 5.76 1.69 11.21
C TRP A 91 6.81 2.74 10.87
N THR A 92 7.73 2.99 11.80
CA THR A 92 8.74 4.03 11.62
C THR A 92 9.87 3.61 10.69
N GLY A 93 10.20 2.32 10.66
CA GLY A 93 11.39 1.84 9.92
C GLY A 93 12.68 2.55 10.35
N GLY A 94 12.74 3.03 11.61
CA GLY A 94 13.83 3.82 12.15
C GLY A 94 13.69 5.34 12.00
N ASP A 95 12.67 5.83 11.30
CA ASP A 95 12.39 7.26 11.14
C ASP A 95 11.47 7.75 12.29
N SER A 96 12.07 8.36 13.30
CA SER A 96 11.34 8.87 14.47
C SER A 96 10.29 9.94 14.14
N SER A 97 10.38 10.62 12.99
CA SER A 97 9.39 11.62 12.58
C SER A 97 7.99 11.02 12.38
N ARG A 98 7.91 9.71 12.15
CA ARG A 98 6.66 8.96 11.97
C ARG A 98 6.00 8.49 13.26
N ALA A 99 6.66 8.63 14.39
CA ALA A 99 6.13 8.19 15.68
C ALA A 99 4.82 8.88 16.06
N ALA A 100 4.68 10.16 15.71
CA ALA A 100 3.44 10.91 15.94
C ALA A 100 2.26 10.38 15.10
N ASP A 101 2.54 9.92 13.89
CA ASP A 101 1.53 9.34 13.00
C ASP A 101 1.12 7.93 13.44
N PHE A 102 2.04 7.15 14.00
CA PHE A 102 1.73 5.87 14.64
C PHE A 102 0.70 6.05 15.76
N LYS A 103 1.00 6.96 16.71
CA LYS A 103 0.13 7.23 17.86
C LYS A 103 -1.29 7.69 17.51
N LYS A 104 -1.48 8.27 16.34
CA LYS A 104 -2.83 8.65 15.85
C LYS A 104 -3.63 7.46 15.35
N ARG A 105 -2.96 6.39 14.93
CA ARG A 105 -3.59 5.16 14.44
C ARG A 105 -3.83 4.15 15.53
N ASP A 106 -2.96 4.12 16.52
CA ASP A 106 -3.09 3.33 17.75
C ASP A 106 -4.19 3.95 18.62
N ALA A 107 -5.43 3.58 18.34
CA ALA A 107 -6.62 4.20 18.93
C ALA A 107 -6.84 3.75 20.38
N ASN A 108 -6.47 2.51 20.69
CA ASN A 108 -6.62 1.94 22.04
C ASN A 108 -5.36 2.17 22.91
N HIS A 109 -4.27 2.70 22.32
CA HIS A 109 -3.00 2.99 22.99
C HIS A 109 -2.31 1.76 23.60
N ASP A 110 -2.46 0.59 22.98
CA ASP A 110 -1.82 -0.66 23.41
C ASP A 110 -0.38 -0.84 22.86
N GLY A 111 0.08 0.11 22.06
CA GLY A 111 1.43 0.14 21.50
C GLY A 111 1.57 -0.61 20.17
N VAL A 112 0.48 -1.09 19.62
CA VAL A 112 0.43 -1.68 18.27
C VAL A 112 -0.75 -1.11 17.49
N VAL A 113 -0.66 -1.09 16.17
CA VAL A 113 -1.78 -0.75 15.29
C VAL A 113 -2.25 -2.03 14.62
N THR A 114 -3.49 -2.38 14.82
CA THR A 114 -4.16 -3.49 14.13
C THR A 114 -4.64 -3.05 12.74
N LYS A 115 -4.91 -4.02 11.85
CA LYS A 115 -5.53 -3.70 10.55
C LYS A 115 -6.85 -2.93 10.69
N GLN A 116 -7.66 -3.29 11.68
CA GLN A 116 -8.92 -2.60 11.96
C GLN A 116 -8.72 -1.12 12.32
N GLU A 117 -7.77 -0.82 13.19
CA GLU A 117 -7.43 0.56 13.55
C GLU A 117 -6.87 1.35 12.36
N ALA A 118 -6.00 0.71 11.55
CA ALA A 118 -5.47 1.31 10.34
C ALA A 118 -6.58 1.65 9.33
N ILE A 119 -7.53 0.73 9.09
CA ILE A 119 -8.69 0.94 8.22
C ILE A 119 -9.59 2.05 8.75
N ALA A 120 -9.95 2.00 10.04
CA ALA A 120 -10.78 3.02 10.66
C ALA A 120 -10.12 4.42 10.55
N TYR A 121 -8.83 4.49 10.81
CA TYR A 121 -8.06 5.73 10.63
C TYR A 121 -8.06 6.20 9.17
N GLY A 122 -7.82 5.30 8.22
CA GLY A 122 -7.78 5.60 6.79
C GLY A 122 -9.10 6.18 6.28
N ARG A 123 -10.21 5.57 6.63
CA ARG A 123 -11.55 6.05 6.29
C ARG A 123 -11.85 7.42 6.91
N ALA A 124 -11.58 7.58 8.22
CA ALA A 124 -11.83 8.83 8.94
C ALA A 124 -11.01 10.02 8.41
N HIS A 125 -9.81 9.77 7.89
CA HIS A 125 -8.90 10.81 7.41
C HIS A 125 -8.85 10.93 5.89
N GLY A 126 -9.70 10.20 5.17
CA GLY A 126 -9.85 10.28 3.72
C GLY A 126 -8.55 9.97 2.96
N ILE A 127 -7.84 8.91 3.37
CA ILE A 127 -6.55 8.53 2.78
C ILE A 127 -6.66 8.28 1.27
N VAL A 128 -7.83 7.88 0.80
CA VAL A 128 -8.13 7.59 -0.61
C VAL A 128 -8.48 8.84 -1.42
N ASN A 129 -8.73 10.00 -0.78
CA ASN A 129 -9.27 11.17 -1.46
C ASN A 129 -8.42 11.67 -2.62
N GLU A 130 -7.08 11.63 -2.48
CA GLU A 130 -6.18 12.06 -3.56
C GLU A 130 -6.21 11.08 -4.73
N ILE A 131 -6.33 9.77 -4.44
CA ILE A 131 -6.44 8.74 -5.48
C ILE A 131 -7.77 8.89 -6.23
N MET A 132 -8.88 9.04 -5.50
CA MET A 132 -10.19 9.28 -6.11
C MET A 132 -10.16 10.51 -7.01
N LYS A 133 -9.55 11.61 -6.55
CA LYS A 133 -9.44 12.84 -7.34
C LYS A 133 -8.64 12.69 -8.64
N GLU A 134 -7.63 11.83 -8.64
CA GLU A 134 -6.77 11.62 -9.80
C GLU A 134 -7.26 10.50 -10.72
N ALA A 135 -7.89 9.47 -10.16
CA ALA A 135 -8.28 8.27 -10.87
C ALA A 135 -9.73 8.27 -11.35
N ASP A 136 -10.65 8.86 -10.58
CA ASP A 136 -12.07 9.01 -10.96
C ASP A 136 -12.21 10.07 -12.06
N THR A 137 -12.02 9.64 -13.31
CA THR A 137 -11.98 10.52 -14.48
C THR A 137 -13.37 10.92 -14.97
N ASN A 138 -14.37 10.09 -14.69
CA ASN A 138 -15.76 10.36 -15.05
C ASN A 138 -16.53 11.10 -13.94
N HIS A 139 -15.92 11.24 -12.74
CA HIS A 139 -16.46 11.93 -11.58
C HIS A 139 -17.80 11.34 -11.07
N ASP A 140 -17.97 10.01 -11.16
CA ASP A 140 -19.15 9.31 -10.65
C ASP A 140 -19.02 8.90 -9.16
N GLY A 141 -17.85 9.15 -8.55
CA GLY A 141 -17.58 8.87 -7.16
C GLY A 141 -17.16 7.43 -6.87
N TYR A 142 -16.97 6.63 -7.91
CA TYR A 142 -16.48 5.26 -7.88
C TYR A 142 -15.20 5.15 -8.73
N LEU A 143 -14.44 4.08 -8.55
CA LEU A 143 -13.35 3.74 -9.45
C LEU A 143 -13.72 2.50 -10.25
N GLN A 144 -13.77 2.64 -11.57
CA GLN A 144 -13.98 1.54 -12.49
C GLN A 144 -12.66 0.82 -12.77
N ARG A 145 -12.74 -0.43 -13.25
CA ARG A 145 -11.55 -1.21 -13.61
C ARG A 145 -10.63 -0.48 -14.58
N SER A 146 -11.20 0.21 -15.58
CA SER A 146 -10.44 1.00 -16.55
C SER A 146 -9.65 2.14 -15.91
N GLU A 147 -10.25 2.83 -14.95
CA GLU A 147 -9.68 3.95 -14.23
C GLU A 147 -8.54 3.50 -13.31
N VAL A 148 -8.76 2.44 -12.54
CA VAL A 148 -7.72 1.83 -11.71
C VAL A 148 -6.54 1.35 -12.57
N THR A 149 -6.83 0.67 -13.69
CA THR A 149 -5.78 0.20 -14.61
C THR A 149 -4.98 1.37 -15.19
N ALA A 150 -5.63 2.42 -15.64
CA ALA A 150 -4.98 3.61 -16.18
C ALA A 150 -4.14 4.35 -15.11
N TYR A 151 -4.67 4.44 -13.90
CA TYR A 151 -3.99 5.07 -12.77
C TYR A 151 -2.66 4.38 -12.44
N TYR A 152 -2.63 3.05 -12.35
CA TYR A 152 -1.40 2.31 -12.08
C TYR A 152 -0.45 2.31 -13.28
N ALA A 153 -0.95 2.13 -14.50
CA ALA A 153 -0.13 2.16 -15.72
C ALA A 153 0.62 3.49 -15.89
N SER A 154 0.00 4.61 -15.53
CA SER A 154 0.64 5.92 -15.60
C SER A 154 1.82 6.08 -14.64
N ARG A 155 1.84 5.29 -13.55
CA ARG A 155 2.90 5.31 -12.53
C ARG A 155 4.01 4.32 -12.81
N GLU A 156 3.70 3.19 -13.40
CA GLU A 156 4.71 2.19 -13.81
C GLU A 156 5.59 2.71 -14.96
N GLY A 157 5.03 3.51 -15.87
CA GLY A 157 5.77 4.14 -16.98
C GLY A 157 6.72 5.27 -16.57
N SER A 158 6.68 5.75 -15.34
CA SER A 158 7.52 6.87 -14.85
C SER A 158 8.87 6.42 -14.25
N VAL A 159 9.18 5.13 -14.32
CA VAL A 159 10.44 4.53 -13.83
C VAL A 159 11.31 4.17 -15.04
N ARG A 160 11.79 5.20 -15.75
CA ARG A 160 12.88 5.08 -16.73
C ARG A 160 13.93 6.15 -16.48
#